data_f6871bd243ce044e8518a786f021ece4
#
_entry.id   f6871bd243ce044e8518a786f021ece4
#
_cell.length_a   1.000
_cell.length_b   1.000
_cell.length_c   1.000
_cell.angle_alpha   90.00
_cell.angle_beta   90.00
_cell.angle_gamma   90.00
#
_symmetry.space_group_name_H-M   'P 1'
#
loop_
_entity.id
_entity.type
_entity.pdbx_description
1 polymer ?
#
loop_
_entity_poly.entity_id
_entity_poly.type
_entity_poly.pdbx_seq_one_letter_code
_entity_poly.pdbx_strand_id
1 'polypeptide(L)'
;RGIAVEDWPTFYEKATGKILVAELRPSWLIFADGFVKTARTEVIKRLFDVTLASVGLILAFPLMALVAIAIKIESSGPVLFRQPRSGQNGCVFILNKFRSMRQDAEEGTGPVWAQKADPRVTRVGGFLRRTRLDELPQLLNVLLGHMSFIGPRPERPEFVQSLQKEIPYYMKRLSVKPGITGWAQVKYRYGASVEDSIEKLQYDLYYIKNLSLFLDLLILLNTVQVVLFARGR
;
A
#
# COMPACT_ATOMS: atom_id res chain seq x y z
N ARG A 1 -40.67 1.77 -20.46
CA ARG A 1 -39.21 1.61 -20.27
C ARG A 1 -38.84 2.39 -18.99
N GLY A 2 -38.47 1.71 -17.90
CA GLY A 2 -38.03 2.37 -16.68
C GLY A 2 -36.67 3.05 -16.91
N ILE A 3 -36.58 4.34 -16.58
CA ILE A 3 -35.32 5.10 -16.55
C ILE A 3 -34.70 4.82 -15.18
N ALA A 4 -33.51 4.23 -15.15
CA ALA A 4 -32.76 4.11 -13.92
C ALA A 4 -32.17 5.49 -13.57
N VAL A 5 -32.56 6.05 -12.43
CA VAL A 5 -32.00 7.29 -11.90
C VAL A 5 -30.96 6.90 -10.84
N GLU A 6 -29.77 7.44 -10.98
CA GLU A 6 -28.66 7.19 -10.05
C GLU A 6 -28.14 8.54 -9.54
N ASP A 7 -27.74 8.61 -8.27
CA ASP A 7 -27.16 9.83 -7.72
C ASP A 7 -25.73 10.04 -8.25
N TRP A 8 -25.32 11.30 -8.33
CA TRP A 8 -24.02 11.69 -8.87
C TRP A 8 -22.82 10.99 -8.20
N PRO A 9 -22.73 10.87 -6.86
CA PRO A 9 -21.63 10.18 -6.21
C PRO A 9 -21.52 8.71 -6.62
N THR A 10 -22.62 7.98 -6.72
CA THR A 10 -22.67 6.58 -7.16
C THR A 10 -22.26 6.42 -8.62
N PHE A 11 -22.74 7.29 -9.49
CA PHE A 11 -22.32 7.31 -10.90
C PHE A 11 -20.81 7.58 -11.03
N TYR A 12 -20.30 8.58 -10.31
CA TYR A 12 -18.88 8.92 -10.31
C TYR A 12 -18.02 7.76 -9.82
N GLU A 13 -18.41 7.09 -8.72
CA GLU A 13 -17.74 5.91 -8.19
C GLU A 13 -17.62 4.78 -9.23
N LYS A 14 -18.72 4.46 -9.91
CA LYS A 14 -18.74 3.42 -10.94
C LYS A 14 -17.89 3.78 -12.16
N ALA A 15 -17.92 5.03 -12.58
CA ALA A 15 -17.19 5.50 -13.76
C ALA A 15 -15.69 5.64 -13.53
N THR A 16 -15.25 6.02 -12.33
CA THR A 16 -13.84 6.37 -12.05
C THR A 16 -13.12 5.35 -11.17
N GLY A 17 -13.84 4.51 -10.44
CA GLY A 17 -13.27 3.58 -9.45
C GLY A 17 -12.68 4.29 -8.25
N LYS A 18 -13.23 5.45 -7.86
CA LYS A 18 -12.85 6.22 -6.67
C LYS A 18 -14.04 6.89 -6.01
N ILE A 19 -13.93 7.23 -4.73
CA ILE A 19 -14.97 7.86 -3.94
C ILE A 19 -14.57 9.30 -3.64
N LEU A 20 -15.39 10.28 -4.02
CA LEU A 20 -15.14 11.69 -3.76
C LEU A 20 -15.19 12.01 -2.27
N VAL A 21 -14.04 12.34 -1.67
CA VAL A 21 -13.94 12.68 -0.24
C VAL A 21 -14.74 13.94 0.11
N ALA A 22 -14.78 14.92 -0.80
CA ALA A 22 -15.51 16.17 -0.59
C ALA A 22 -17.06 15.98 -0.52
N GLU A 23 -17.58 14.94 -1.14
CA GLU A 23 -19.02 14.61 -1.17
C GLU A 23 -19.42 13.62 -0.06
N LEU A 24 -18.46 13.14 0.72
CA LEU A 24 -18.74 12.16 1.78
C LEU A 24 -19.51 12.79 2.93
N ARG A 25 -20.72 12.25 3.18
CA ARG A 25 -21.51 12.56 4.37
C ARG A 25 -21.28 11.46 5.44
N PRO A 26 -21.27 11.79 6.73
CA PRO A 26 -21.15 10.79 7.80
C PRO A 26 -22.18 9.65 7.70
N SER A 27 -23.43 9.99 7.32
CA SER A 27 -24.51 9.02 7.10
C SER A 27 -24.15 7.99 6.01
N TRP A 28 -23.47 8.43 4.97
CA TRP A 28 -23.06 7.54 3.87
C TRP A 28 -22.07 6.47 4.30
N LEU A 29 -21.12 6.82 5.19
CA LEU A 29 -20.17 5.85 5.75
C LEU A 29 -20.81 4.81 6.69
N ILE A 30 -21.99 5.14 7.26
CA ILE A 30 -22.74 4.26 8.17
C ILE A 30 -23.71 3.37 7.38
N PHE A 31 -24.41 3.93 6.40
CA PHE A 31 -25.52 3.27 5.71
C PHE A 31 -25.15 2.73 4.33
N ALA A 32 -24.01 3.14 3.75
CA ALA A 32 -23.58 2.57 2.47
C ALA A 32 -23.11 1.13 2.65
N ASP A 33 -23.66 0.24 1.85
CA ASP A 33 -23.22 -1.16 1.78
C ASP A 33 -21.74 -1.27 1.44
N GLY A 34 -21.08 -2.26 2.00
CA GLY A 34 -19.71 -2.62 1.66
C GLY A 34 -18.62 -2.13 2.61
N PHE A 35 -18.85 -1.15 3.50
CA PHE A 35 -17.85 -0.76 4.50
C PHE A 35 -17.77 -1.72 5.71
N VAL A 36 -18.80 -2.50 5.95
CA VAL A 36 -18.81 -3.55 6.98
C VAL A 36 -18.41 -4.87 6.33
N LYS A 37 -17.32 -5.46 6.82
CA LYS A 37 -16.83 -6.75 6.31
C LYS A 37 -17.39 -7.90 7.11
N THR A 38 -17.79 -8.95 6.41
CA THR A 38 -18.21 -10.20 7.08
C THR A 38 -16.99 -11.00 7.51
N ALA A 39 -17.09 -11.72 8.62
CA ALA A 39 -16.04 -12.62 9.08
C ALA A 39 -15.61 -13.63 7.98
N ARG A 40 -16.56 -14.09 7.16
CA ARG A 40 -16.28 -14.96 6.02
C ARG A 40 -15.33 -14.31 5.01
N THR A 41 -15.56 -13.05 4.65
CA THR A 41 -14.70 -12.29 3.72
C THR A 41 -13.29 -12.15 4.29
N GLU A 42 -13.15 -11.86 5.59
CA GLU A 42 -11.85 -11.72 6.25
C GLU A 42 -11.08 -13.05 6.28
N VAL A 43 -11.75 -14.16 6.59
CA VAL A 43 -11.13 -15.49 6.60
C VAL A 43 -10.64 -15.89 5.20
N ILE A 44 -11.50 -15.74 4.18
CA ILE A 44 -11.13 -16.07 2.79
C ILE A 44 -9.96 -15.22 2.33
N LYS A 45 -10.00 -13.90 2.60
CA LYS A 45 -8.89 -12.99 2.29
C LYS A 45 -7.61 -13.39 3.02
N ARG A 46 -7.70 -13.76 4.30
CA ARG A 46 -6.54 -14.20 5.08
C ARG A 46 -5.91 -15.47 4.50
N LEU A 47 -6.73 -16.45 4.10
CA LEU A 47 -6.25 -17.67 3.46
C LEU A 47 -5.53 -17.36 2.14
N PHE A 48 -6.12 -16.48 1.32
CA PHE A 48 -5.51 -16.00 0.08
C PHE A 48 -4.15 -15.31 0.34
N ASP A 49 -4.09 -14.38 1.30
CA ASP A 49 -2.86 -13.66 1.68
C ASP A 49 -1.76 -14.62 2.14
N VAL A 50 -2.09 -15.58 3.03
CA VAL A 50 -1.11 -16.55 3.55
C VAL A 50 -0.59 -17.45 2.44
N THR A 51 -1.48 -17.94 1.57
CA THR A 51 -1.09 -18.80 0.45
C THR A 51 -0.15 -18.08 -0.51
N LEU A 52 -0.51 -16.86 -0.94
CA LEU A 52 0.33 -16.08 -1.85
C LEU A 52 1.67 -15.68 -1.21
N ALA A 53 1.66 -15.29 0.06
CA ALA A 53 2.89 -14.91 0.75
C ALA A 53 3.82 -16.10 0.97
N SER A 54 3.29 -17.30 1.30
CA SER A 54 4.08 -18.51 1.47
C SER A 54 4.73 -18.94 0.16
N VAL A 55 3.93 -19.05 -0.92
CA VAL A 55 4.43 -19.37 -2.26
C VAL A 55 5.45 -18.33 -2.72
N GLY A 56 5.12 -17.04 -2.55
CA GLY A 56 6.00 -15.94 -2.90
C GLY A 56 7.34 -16.00 -2.17
N LEU A 57 7.36 -16.30 -0.86
CA LEU A 57 8.59 -16.44 -0.10
C LEU A 57 9.44 -17.64 -0.55
N ILE A 58 8.80 -18.79 -0.78
CA ILE A 58 9.52 -19.99 -1.24
C ILE A 58 10.20 -19.71 -2.59
N LEU A 59 9.47 -19.13 -3.53
CA LEU A 59 10.00 -18.82 -4.86
C LEU A 59 11.04 -17.68 -4.84
N ALA A 60 10.84 -16.67 -4.00
CA ALA A 60 11.73 -15.52 -3.92
C ALA A 60 12.96 -15.79 -3.02
N PHE A 61 12.97 -16.84 -2.21
CA PHE A 61 14.04 -17.08 -1.22
C PHE A 61 15.45 -17.06 -1.83
N PRO A 62 15.76 -17.81 -2.93
CA PRO A 62 17.10 -17.76 -3.53
C PRO A 62 17.47 -16.37 -4.02
N LEU A 63 16.53 -15.64 -4.63
CA LEU A 63 16.75 -14.27 -5.05
C LEU A 63 16.98 -13.34 -3.85
N MET A 64 16.21 -13.50 -2.78
CA MET A 64 16.39 -12.73 -1.54
C MET A 64 17.77 -12.94 -0.92
N ALA A 65 18.31 -14.17 -0.97
CA ALA A 65 19.66 -14.46 -0.52
C ALA A 65 20.72 -13.73 -1.36
N LEU A 66 20.58 -13.74 -2.68
CA LEU A 66 21.47 -13.00 -3.58
C LEU A 66 21.41 -11.49 -3.34
N VAL A 67 20.21 -10.93 -3.17
CA VAL A 67 20.02 -9.52 -2.83
C VAL A 67 20.69 -9.18 -1.49
N ALA A 68 20.55 -10.04 -0.48
CA ALA A 68 21.18 -9.84 0.83
C ALA A 68 22.72 -9.78 0.72
N ILE A 69 23.30 -10.67 -0.07
CA ILE A 69 24.74 -10.68 -0.35
C ILE A 69 25.17 -9.40 -1.07
N ALA A 70 24.45 -9.00 -2.11
CA ALA A 70 24.74 -7.78 -2.88
C ALA A 70 24.73 -6.52 -2.00
N ILE A 71 23.74 -6.39 -1.11
CA ILE A 71 23.66 -5.27 -0.15
C ILE A 71 24.87 -5.28 0.80
N LYS A 72 25.30 -6.46 1.28
CA LYS A 72 26.45 -6.58 2.19
C LYS A 72 27.77 -6.26 1.53
N ILE A 73 27.93 -6.59 0.25
CA ILE A 73 29.15 -6.27 -0.53
C ILE A 73 29.23 -4.76 -0.78
N GLU A 74 28.09 -4.10 -1.11
CA GLU A 74 28.08 -2.68 -1.44
C GLU A 74 28.30 -1.76 -0.23
N SER A 75 27.73 -2.12 0.93
CA SER A 75 27.77 -1.23 2.10
C SER A 75 27.68 -2.00 3.42
N SER A 76 28.41 -1.53 4.45
CA SER A 76 28.34 -2.04 5.83
C SER A 76 26.94 -1.81 6.44
N GLY A 77 26.59 -2.60 7.48
CA GLY A 77 25.34 -2.47 8.23
C GLY A 77 24.30 -3.55 7.93
N PRO A 78 23.06 -3.44 8.43
CA PRO A 78 22.02 -4.47 8.32
C PRO A 78 21.51 -4.59 6.88
N VAL A 79 21.13 -5.82 6.48
CA VAL A 79 20.53 -6.11 5.16
C VAL A 79 19.09 -5.56 5.08
N LEU A 80 18.37 -5.68 6.20
CA LEU A 80 16.98 -5.22 6.29
C LEU A 80 16.92 -3.82 6.88
N PHE A 81 16.11 -2.98 6.24
CA PHE A 81 15.61 -1.73 6.79
C PHE A 81 14.26 -1.98 7.47
N ARG A 82 14.13 -1.51 8.70
CA ARG A 82 12.94 -1.69 9.52
C ARG A 82 12.37 -0.33 9.89
N GLN A 83 11.08 -0.13 9.63
CA GLN A 83 10.44 1.16 9.86
C GLN A 83 9.04 0.98 10.44
N PRO A 84 8.66 1.76 11.49
CA PRO A 84 7.29 1.75 12.00
C PRO A 84 6.31 2.27 10.94
N ARG A 85 5.17 1.59 10.82
CA ARG A 85 4.08 1.94 9.92
C ARG A 85 2.74 1.76 10.61
N SER A 86 1.76 2.59 10.21
CA SER A 86 0.38 2.47 10.67
C SER A 86 -0.32 1.31 9.95
N GLY A 87 -0.81 0.38 10.73
CA GLY A 87 -1.57 -0.78 10.29
C GLY A 87 -3.07 -0.64 10.54
N GLN A 88 -3.77 -1.79 10.51
CA GLN A 88 -5.22 -1.83 10.74
C GLN A 88 -5.58 -1.25 12.11
N ASN A 89 -6.68 -0.47 12.14
CA ASN A 89 -7.17 0.22 13.34
C ASN A 89 -6.14 1.15 14.01
N GLY A 90 -5.13 1.61 13.27
CA GLY A 90 -4.08 2.47 13.78
C GLY A 90 -2.97 1.77 14.57
N CYS A 91 -3.01 0.44 14.68
CA CYS A 91 -1.94 -0.33 15.32
C CYS A 91 -0.63 -0.17 14.57
N VAL A 92 0.44 0.21 15.26
CA VAL A 92 1.77 0.37 14.64
C VAL A 92 2.45 -0.99 14.54
N PHE A 93 3.04 -1.26 13.39
CA PHE A 93 3.84 -2.47 13.14
C PHE A 93 5.17 -2.12 12.48
N ILE A 94 6.13 -3.04 12.51
CA ILE A 94 7.43 -2.86 11.86
C ILE A 94 7.38 -3.43 10.45
N LEU A 95 7.51 -2.53 9.47
CA LEU A 95 7.63 -2.88 8.06
C LEU A 95 9.06 -3.33 7.76
N ASN A 96 9.21 -4.48 7.13
CA ASN A 96 10.51 -5.02 6.71
C ASN A 96 10.73 -4.75 5.22
N LYS A 97 11.88 -4.16 4.87
CA LYS A 97 12.34 -3.99 3.48
C LYS A 97 13.82 -4.34 3.37
N PHE A 98 14.30 -4.61 2.18
CA PHE A 98 15.73 -4.56 1.96
C PHE A 98 16.23 -3.11 2.02
N ARG A 99 17.42 -2.94 2.60
CA ARG A 99 18.05 -1.63 2.65
C ARG A 99 18.43 -1.18 1.24
N SER A 100 17.90 -0.04 0.83
CA SER A 100 18.15 0.60 -0.46
C SER A 100 18.81 1.97 -0.35
N MET A 101 19.02 2.44 0.88
CA MET A 101 19.69 3.72 1.19
C MET A 101 20.88 3.49 2.13
N ARG A 102 21.75 4.48 2.23
CA ARG A 102 22.85 4.51 3.22
C ARG A 102 22.27 4.43 4.63
N GLN A 103 23.08 3.97 5.59
CA GLN A 103 22.62 3.77 6.95
C GLN A 103 22.26 5.10 7.65
N ASP A 104 22.99 6.15 7.33
CA ASP A 104 22.84 7.53 7.83
C ASP A 104 21.80 8.37 7.07
N ALA A 105 21.01 7.75 6.19
CA ALA A 105 20.14 8.46 5.25
C ALA A 105 19.08 9.39 5.89
N GLU A 106 18.68 9.14 7.14
CA GLU A 106 17.71 9.96 7.88
C GLU A 106 18.38 10.76 9.02
N GLU A 107 19.71 10.65 9.22
CA GLU A 107 20.45 11.44 10.19
C GLU A 107 20.46 12.92 9.75
N GLY A 108 19.84 13.79 10.53
CA GLY A 108 19.78 15.23 10.29
C GLY A 108 18.57 15.76 9.51
N THR A 109 17.83 14.90 8.78
CA THR A 109 16.63 15.36 8.03
C THR A 109 15.31 14.90 8.65
N GLY A 110 15.37 13.87 9.51
CA GLY A 110 14.15 13.23 10.02
C GLY A 110 13.31 12.56 8.92
N PRO A 111 12.02 12.29 9.20
CA PRO A 111 11.09 11.66 8.27
C PRO A 111 10.72 12.62 7.13
N VAL A 112 11.28 12.37 5.94
CA VAL A 112 10.94 13.09 4.71
C VAL A 112 10.42 12.13 3.64
N TRP A 113 9.55 12.60 2.77
CA TRP A 113 9.13 11.85 1.59
C TRP A 113 10.32 11.65 0.64
N ALA A 114 10.41 10.46 0.03
CA ALA A 114 11.47 10.16 -0.92
C ALA A 114 11.34 11.04 -2.18
N GLN A 115 12.46 11.60 -2.63
CA GLN A 115 12.54 12.43 -3.84
C GLN A 115 12.90 11.58 -5.07
N LYS A 116 12.59 12.10 -6.28
CA LYS A 116 13.19 11.58 -7.50
C LYS A 116 14.70 11.85 -7.46
N ALA A 117 15.53 10.88 -7.78
CA ALA A 117 16.99 10.99 -7.74
C ALA A 117 17.55 11.34 -6.33
N ASP A 118 17.06 10.66 -5.30
CA ASP A 118 17.51 10.83 -3.92
C ASP A 118 18.98 10.38 -3.77
N PRO A 119 19.91 11.28 -3.38
CA PRO A 119 21.36 11.00 -3.29
C PRO A 119 21.70 9.96 -2.20
N ARG A 120 20.77 9.68 -1.30
CA ARG A 120 20.92 8.69 -0.21
C ARG A 120 20.80 7.25 -0.71
N VAL A 121 20.29 7.05 -1.94
CA VAL A 121 20.06 5.73 -2.53
C VAL A 121 21.38 5.13 -3.01
N THR A 122 21.69 3.88 -2.61
CA THR A 122 22.87 3.16 -3.09
C THR A 122 22.66 2.66 -4.54
N ARG A 123 23.72 2.20 -5.22
CA ARG A 123 23.61 1.66 -6.61
C ARG A 123 22.73 0.41 -6.65
N VAL A 124 23.01 -0.56 -5.76
CA VAL A 124 22.18 -1.76 -5.59
C VAL A 124 20.77 -1.35 -5.16
N GLY A 125 20.65 -0.43 -4.20
CA GLY A 125 19.38 0.10 -3.75
C GLY A 125 18.55 0.73 -4.86
N GLY A 126 19.17 1.46 -5.80
CA GLY A 126 18.50 2.02 -6.96
C GLY A 126 17.93 0.94 -7.90
N PHE A 127 18.66 -0.14 -8.10
CA PHE A 127 18.17 -1.31 -8.84
C PHE A 127 17.00 -1.98 -8.11
N LEU A 128 17.14 -2.25 -6.81
CA LEU A 128 16.11 -2.88 -5.99
C LEU A 128 14.80 -2.08 -6.00
N ARG A 129 14.87 -0.76 -5.84
CA ARG A 129 13.69 0.12 -5.89
C ARG A 129 13.04 0.16 -7.26
N ARG A 130 13.82 0.11 -8.35
CA ARG A 130 13.31 0.07 -9.72
C ARG A 130 12.54 -1.21 -10.01
N THR A 131 13.05 -2.33 -9.50
CA THR A 131 12.46 -3.66 -9.70
C THR A 131 11.48 -4.06 -8.60
N ARG A 132 11.28 -3.22 -7.58
CA ARG A 132 10.46 -3.52 -6.38
C ARG A 132 10.95 -4.71 -5.54
N LEU A 133 12.18 -5.19 -5.79
CA LEU A 133 12.77 -6.28 -5.01
C LEU A 133 13.05 -5.88 -3.56
N ASP A 134 13.21 -4.58 -3.28
CA ASP A 134 13.34 -4.07 -1.92
C ASP A 134 12.11 -4.36 -1.05
N GLU A 135 10.95 -4.60 -1.63
CA GLU A 135 9.70 -4.86 -0.92
C GLU A 135 9.44 -6.35 -0.62
N LEU A 136 10.24 -7.29 -1.16
CA LEU A 136 10.07 -8.73 -0.94
C LEU A 136 10.01 -9.15 0.55
N PRO A 137 10.80 -8.57 1.49
CA PRO A 137 10.70 -8.92 2.91
C PRO A 137 9.34 -8.59 3.54
N GLN A 138 8.49 -7.77 2.91
CA GLN A 138 7.13 -7.49 3.40
C GLN A 138 6.23 -8.73 3.34
N LEU A 139 6.56 -9.74 2.52
CA LEU A 139 5.87 -11.03 2.54
C LEU A 139 5.86 -11.66 3.93
N LEU A 140 6.90 -11.45 4.74
CA LEU A 140 6.93 -11.85 6.16
C LEU A 140 5.89 -11.07 6.98
N ASN A 141 5.71 -9.76 6.71
CA ASN A 141 4.68 -8.99 7.39
C ASN A 141 3.27 -9.49 7.05
N VAL A 142 3.06 -9.99 5.82
CA VAL A 142 1.79 -10.61 5.43
C VAL A 142 1.58 -11.93 6.19
N LEU A 143 2.58 -12.80 6.25
CA LEU A 143 2.49 -14.07 7.01
C LEU A 143 2.23 -13.85 8.50
N LEU A 144 2.86 -12.85 9.09
CA LEU A 144 2.64 -12.48 10.50
C LEU A 144 1.27 -11.83 10.74
N GLY A 145 0.54 -11.46 9.67
CA GLY A 145 -0.80 -10.87 9.77
C GLY A 145 -0.82 -9.36 10.01
N HIS A 146 0.33 -8.69 9.99
CA HIS A 146 0.43 -7.23 10.08
C HIS A 146 -0.04 -6.55 8.79
N MET A 147 0.11 -7.23 7.64
CA MET A 147 -0.27 -6.76 6.32
C MET A 147 -1.15 -7.78 5.60
N SER A 148 -1.77 -7.33 4.54
CA SER A 148 -2.38 -8.12 3.47
C SER A 148 -1.50 -8.01 2.21
N PHE A 149 -1.69 -8.90 1.26
CA PHE A 149 -1.07 -8.74 -0.06
C PHE A 149 -1.61 -7.48 -0.76
N ILE A 150 -2.92 -7.27 -0.66
CA ILE A 150 -3.64 -6.15 -1.29
C ILE A 150 -4.37 -5.33 -0.24
N GLY A 151 -4.14 -4.01 -0.27
CA GLY A 151 -4.73 -3.04 0.63
C GLY A 151 -4.14 -1.64 0.46
N PRO A 152 -4.59 -0.65 1.22
CA PRO A 152 -3.98 0.68 1.25
C PRO A 152 -2.49 0.60 1.61
N ARG A 153 -1.66 1.43 0.95
CA ARG A 153 -0.22 1.46 1.27
C ARG A 153 0.00 1.96 2.70
N PRO A 154 0.81 1.25 3.54
CA PRO A 154 1.05 1.67 4.92
C PRO A 154 1.87 2.96 4.96
N GLU A 155 1.37 3.97 5.66
CA GLU A 155 2.05 5.24 5.88
C GLU A 155 2.75 5.29 7.24
N ARG A 156 3.71 6.20 7.40
CA ARG A 156 4.40 6.45 8.68
C ARG A 156 3.41 7.05 9.67
N PRO A 157 3.48 6.70 10.98
CA PRO A 157 2.57 7.25 11.98
C PRO A 157 2.56 8.78 12.03
N GLU A 158 3.72 9.41 11.83
CA GLU A 158 3.88 10.88 11.83
C GLU A 158 3.08 11.52 10.69
N PHE A 159 3.11 10.90 9.49
CA PHE A 159 2.33 11.39 8.35
C PHE A 159 0.84 11.16 8.53
N VAL A 160 0.44 10.02 9.12
CA VAL A 160 -0.96 9.77 9.43
C VAL A 160 -1.49 10.80 10.42
N GLN A 161 -0.72 11.14 11.46
CA GLN A 161 -1.08 12.17 12.44
C GLN A 161 -1.21 13.57 11.85
N SER A 162 -0.40 13.91 10.84
CA SER A 162 -0.51 15.18 10.13
C SER A 162 -1.72 15.18 9.20
N LEU A 163 -1.80 14.18 8.32
CA LEU A 163 -2.82 14.11 7.26
C LEU A 163 -4.25 13.97 7.81
N GLN A 164 -4.45 13.30 8.95
CA GLN A 164 -5.79 13.21 9.56
C GLN A 164 -6.35 14.56 10.05
N LYS A 165 -5.48 15.56 10.28
CA LYS A 165 -5.90 16.90 10.68
C LYS A 165 -6.37 17.73 9.49
N GLU A 166 -5.85 17.44 8.30
CA GLU A 166 -6.08 18.19 7.08
C GLU A 166 -7.11 17.52 6.17
N ILE A 167 -7.17 16.18 6.20
CA ILE A 167 -8.01 15.40 5.27
C ILE A 167 -9.15 14.73 6.04
N PRO A 168 -10.41 15.10 5.76
CA PRO A 168 -11.56 14.42 6.33
C PRO A 168 -11.54 12.91 6.05
N TYR A 169 -11.95 12.12 7.04
CA TYR A 169 -12.05 10.66 6.93
C TYR A 169 -10.73 9.92 6.62
N TYR A 170 -9.58 10.57 6.72
CA TYR A 170 -8.28 9.95 6.40
C TYR A 170 -8.05 8.63 7.16
N MET A 171 -8.49 8.55 8.42
CA MET A 171 -8.38 7.35 9.25
C MET A 171 -9.17 6.15 8.74
N LYS A 172 -10.15 6.35 7.86
CA LYS A 172 -10.94 5.24 7.28
C LYS A 172 -10.10 4.28 6.45
N ARG A 173 -9.00 4.74 5.88
CA ARG A 173 -8.06 3.88 5.16
C ARG A 173 -7.41 2.81 6.05
N LEU A 174 -7.40 3.02 7.37
CA LEU A 174 -6.88 2.07 8.35
C LEU A 174 -7.92 1.06 8.84
N SER A 175 -9.14 1.05 8.31
CA SER A 175 -10.17 0.06 8.69
C SER A 175 -9.86 -1.35 8.19
N VAL A 176 -8.95 -1.49 7.22
CA VAL A 176 -8.47 -2.77 6.70
C VAL A 176 -6.94 -2.87 6.86
N LYS A 177 -6.40 -4.09 6.72
CA LYS A 177 -4.95 -4.29 6.74
C LYS A 177 -4.30 -3.55 5.57
N PRO A 178 -3.15 -2.90 5.79
CA PRO A 178 -2.38 -2.30 4.71
C PRO A 178 -1.84 -3.37 3.77
N GLY A 179 -1.63 -3.01 2.49
CA GLY A 179 -1.18 -3.92 1.44
C GLY A 179 0.25 -3.66 0.96
N ILE A 180 0.87 -4.70 0.38
CA ILE A 180 2.10 -4.56 -0.43
C ILE A 180 1.75 -3.78 -1.69
N THR A 181 0.64 -4.13 -2.34
CA THR A 181 0.03 -3.38 -3.43
C THR A 181 -1.41 -3.01 -3.09
N GLY A 182 -2.02 -2.11 -3.89
CA GLY A 182 -3.39 -1.65 -3.65
C GLY A 182 -3.96 -0.86 -4.81
N TRP A 183 -5.27 -0.60 -4.76
CA TRP A 183 -5.97 0.08 -5.84
C TRP A 183 -5.41 1.47 -6.14
N ALA A 184 -5.12 2.28 -5.10
CA ALA A 184 -4.46 3.56 -5.27
C ALA A 184 -3.08 3.44 -5.96
N GLN A 185 -2.30 2.39 -5.63
CA GLN A 185 -0.95 2.19 -6.17
C GLN A 185 -0.96 1.83 -7.67
N VAL A 186 -2.00 1.15 -8.16
CA VAL A 186 -2.12 0.77 -9.58
C VAL A 186 -2.85 1.81 -10.42
N LYS A 187 -3.67 2.67 -9.81
CA LYS A 187 -4.46 3.70 -10.51
C LYS A 187 -3.83 5.08 -10.47
N TYR A 188 -3.09 5.41 -9.42
CA TYR A 188 -2.54 6.73 -9.23
C TYR A 188 -1.02 6.71 -9.16
N ARG A 189 -0.39 7.63 -9.89
CA ARG A 189 1.07 7.76 -9.90
C ARG A 189 1.57 8.36 -8.58
N TYR A 190 2.84 8.17 -8.32
CA TYR A 190 3.49 8.65 -7.10
C TYR A 190 3.39 10.17 -6.97
N GLY A 191 2.89 10.64 -5.84
CA GLY A 191 2.87 12.03 -5.41
C GLY A 191 3.10 12.12 -3.91
N ALA A 192 3.55 13.28 -3.42
CA ALA A 192 3.99 13.52 -2.05
C ALA A 192 3.38 14.81 -1.46
N SER A 193 2.23 15.24 -1.97
CA SER A 193 1.47 16.39 -1.46
C SER A 193 0.24 15.95 -0.68
N VAL A 194 -0.44 16.91 -0.05
CA VAL A 194 -1.73 16.71 0.61
C VAL A 194 -2.80 16.34 -0.43
N GLU A 195 -2.80 17.02 -1.58
CA GLU A 195 -3.70 16.76 -2.70
C GLU A 195 -3.51 15.33 -3.25
N ASP A 196 -2.27 14.89 -3.40
CA ASP A 196 -1.95 13.51 -3.78
C ASP A 196 -2.48 12.52 -2.73
N SER A 197 -2.43 12.88 -1.46
CA SER A 197 -2.93 12.06 -0.35
C SER A 197 -4.45 11.96 -0.34
N ILE A 198 -5.16 13.05 -0.71
CA ILE A 198 -6.61 13.05 -0.92
C ILE A 198 -6.97 12.13 -2.08
N GLU A 199 -6.27 12.26 -3.21
CA GLU A 199 -6.54 11.45 -4.39
C GLU A 199 -6.31 9.94 -4.10
N LYS A 200 -5.24 9.59 -3.41
CA LYS A 200 -4.98 8.21 -2.95
C LYS A 200 -6.08 7.70 -2.01
N LEU A 201 -6.53 8.56 -1.08
CA LEU A 201 -7.61 8.21 -0.16
C LEU A 201 -8.90 7.86 -0.90
N GLN A 202 -9.24 8.57 -1.97
CA GLN A 202 -10.44 8.30 -2.78
C GLN A 202 -10.40 6.88 -3.37
N TYR A 203 -9.25 6.44 -3.89
CA TYR A 203 -9.05 5.07 -4.36
C TYR A 203 -9.02 4.04 -3.23
N ASP A 204 -8.38 4.38 -2.09
CA ASP A 204 -8.35 3.50 -0.91
C ASP A 204 -9.77 3.25 -0.36
N LEU A 205 -10.62 4.29 -0.31
CA LEU A 205 -12.01 4.17 0.13
C LEU A 205 -12.85 3.32 -0.86
N TYR A 206 -12.63 3.48 -2.17
CA TYR A 206 -13.26 2.63 -3.16
C TYR A 206 -12.90 1.15 -2.94
N TYR A 207 -11.61 0.86 -2.75
CA TYR A 207 -11.15 -0.49 -2.44
C TYR A 207 -11.80 -1.04 -1.17
N ILE A 208 -11.82 -0.26 -0.09
CA ILE A 208 -12.40 -0.66 1.19
C ILE A 208 -13.89 -0.97 1.02
N LYS A 209 -14.64 -0.13 0.32
CA LYS A 209 -16.08 -0.35 0.08
C LYS A 209 -16.32 -1.61 -0.77
N ASN A 210 -15.58 -1.79 -1.85
CA ASN A 210 -15.79 -2.83 -2.85
C ASN A 210 -14.87 -4.05 -2.67
N LEU A 211 -14.32 -4.24 -1.45
CA LEU A 211 -13.38 -5.32 -1.15
C LEU A 211 -13.97 -6.68 -1.53
N SER A 212 -13.34 -7.35 -2.47
CA SER A 212 -13.70 -8.69 -2.95
C SER A 212 -12.47 -9.39 -3.52
N LEU A 213 -12.48 -10.71 -3.56
CA LEU A 213 -11.40 -11.48 -4.21
C LEU A 213 -11.25 -11.13 -5.69
N PHE A 214 -12.34 -10.80 -6.37
CA PHE A 214 -12.29 -10.38 -7.77
C PHE A 214 -11.50 -9.07 -7.93
N LEU A 215 -11.78 -8.07 -7.08
CA LEU A 215 -11.02 -6.81 -7.08
C LEU A 215 -9.56 -7.04 -6.70
N ASP A 216 -9.28 -7.93 -5.74
CA ASP A 216 -7.91 -8.30 -5.36
C ASP A 216 -7.15 -8.91 -6.55
N LEU A 217 -7.75 -9.85 -7.28
CA LEU A 217 -7.15 -10.44 -8.49
C LEU A 217 -6.91 -9.39 -9.58
N LEU A 218 -7.86 -8.49 -9.79
CA LEU A 218 -7.71 -7.38 -10.75
C LEU A 218 -6.54 -6.47 -10.37
N ILE A 219 -6.39 -6.13 -9.09
CA ILE A 219 -5.27 -5.33 -8.59
C ILE A 219 -3.94 -6.06 -8.81
N LEU A 220 -3.91 -7.37 -8.55
CA LEU A 220 -2.72 -8.20 -8.75
C LEU A 220 -2.27 -8.19 -10.22
N LEU A 221 -3.19 -8.40 -11.16
CA LEU A 221 -2.92 -8.36 -12.60
C LEU A 221 -2.39 -6.98 -13.02
N ASN A 222 -3.04 -5.91 -12.57
CA ASN A 222 -2.57 -4.55 -12.83
C ASN A 222 -1.18 -4.28 -12.21
N THR A 223 -0.90 -4.83 -11.02
CA THR A 223 0.41 -4.69 -10.37
C THR A 223 1.51 -5.32 -11.21
N VAL A 224 1.26 -6.54 -11.75
CA VAL A 224 2.22 -7.19 -12.66
C VAL A 224 2.51 -6.32 -13.88
N GLN A 225 1.47 -5.72 -14.48
CA GLN A 225 1.66 -4.79 -15.60
C GLN A 225 2.48 -3.55 -15.21
N VAL A 226 2.18 -2.94 -14.06
CA VAL A 226 2.89 -1.76 -13.56
C VAL A 226 4.36 -2.07 -13.31
N VAL A 227 4.67 -3.25 -12.75
CA VAL A 227 6.05 -3.69 -12.49
C VAL A 227 6.80 -4.00 -13.78
N LEU A 228 6.19 -4.78 -14.70
CA LEU A 228 6.84 -5.20 -15.95
C LEU A 228 7.08 -4.03 -16.90
N PHE A 229 6.14 -3.08 -16.99
CA PHE A 229 6.25 -1.94 -17.92
C PHE A 229 6.84 -0.67 -17.27
N ALA A 230 7.34 -0.77 -16.04
CA ALA A 230 7.93 0.32 -15.26
C ALA A 230 7.03 1.59 -15.20
N ARG A 231 5.69 1.43 -15.27
CA ARG A 231 4.72 2.53 -15.27
C ARG A 231 4.46 3.11 -13.88
N GLY A 232 5.10 2.59 -12.84
CA GLY A 232 4.90 2.96 -11.43
C GLY A 232 5.83 4.07 -10.89
N ARG A 233 6.36 4.95 -11.75
CA ARG A 233 7.21 6.09 -11.37
C ARG A 233 6.68 7.38 -11.93
#